data_4e2bdab3f28328e6c123364c2c1ddf38
#
_entry.id   4e2bdab3f28328e6c123364c2c1ddf38
#
_cell.length_a   1.000
_cell.length_b   1.000
_cell.length_c   1.000
_cell.angle_alpha   90.00
_cell.angle_beta   90.00
_cell.angle_gamma   90.00
#
_symmetry.space_group_name_H-M   'P 1'
#
loop_
_entity.id
_entity.type
_entity.pdbx_description
1 polymer ?
#
loop_
_entity_poly.entity_id
_entity_poly.type
_entity_poly.pdbx_seq_one_letter_code
_entity_poly.pdbx_strand_id
1 'polypeptide(L)'
;MSKFDRRAFMQTAALGSMLTSVLAASSAKATGSGDYYVIAEIVAKPGSADALRALLVPFAEKSRNEPGCKLYTLLEVESEPGRFLTYERWTDKAALQVHMTTPHIKEIVPKLEPVLAKPFTQIFLGAVSGA
;
A
#
# COMPACT_ATOMS: atom_id res chain seq x y z
N MET A 1 1.08 -20.19 12.30
CA MET A 1 0.10 -19.19 11.95
C MET A 1 0.78 -17.92 11.53
N SER A 2 0.52 -17.49 10.35
CA SER A 2 1.17 -16.30 9.82
C SER A 2 0.57 -15.08 10.47
N LYS A 3 1.38 -14.33 11.15
CA LYS A 3 1.00 -13.04 11.68
C LYS A 3 1.50 -11.97 10.73
N PHE A 4 0.75 -10.91 10.60
CA PHE A 4 1.29 -9.72 9.97
C PHE A 4 2.51 -9.31 10.76
N ASP A 5 3.64 -9.57 10.20
CA ASP A 5 4.87 -9.20 10.85
C ASP A 5 5.18 -7.75 10.51
N ARG A 6 4.83 -6.90 11.46
CA ARG A 6 5.19 -5.49 11.39
C ARG A 6 6.67 -5.29 11.16
N ARG A 7 7.46 -6.23 11.69
CA ARG A 7 8.92 -6.16 11.56
C ARG A 7 9.35 -6.42 10.13
N ALA A 8 8.74 -7.40 9.48
CA ALA A 8 9.06 -7.68 8.08
C ALA A 8 8.74 -6.49 7.19
N PHE A 9 7.62 -5.83 7.44
CA PHE A 9 7.25 -4.62 6.72
C PHE A 9 8.23 -3.48 6.99
N MET A 10 8.58 -3.27 8.25
CA MET A 10 9.53 -2.25 8.66
C MET A 10 10.93 -2.55 8.14
N GLN A 11 11.32 -3.82 8.13
CA GLN A 11 12.62 -4.24 7.58
C GLN A 11 12.72 -3.98 6.10
N THR A 12 11.65 -4.20 5.36
CA THR A 12 11.63 -3.91 3.94
C THR A 12 11.84 -2.43 3.69
N ALA A 13 11.21 -1.59 4.49
CA ALA A 13 11.40 -0.17 4.39
C ALA A 13 12.84 0.25 4.76
N ALA A 14 13.41 -0.40 5.77
CA ALA A 14 14.78 -0.13 6.18
C ALA A 14 15.79 -0.55 5.12
N LEU A 15 15.59 -1.71 4.51
CA LEU A 15 16.42 -2.16 3.39
C LEU A 15 16.28 -1.22 2.20
N GLY A 16 15.10 -0.75 1.95
CA GLY A 16 14.86 0.26 0.94
C GLY A 16 15.64 1.54 1.20
N SER A 17 15.75 1.92 2.45
CA SER A 17 16.53 3.12 2.83
C SER A 17 18.01 2.94 2.55
N MET A 18 18.57 1.78 2.83
CA MET A 18 19.99 1.52 2.58
C MET A 18 20.30 1.51 1.09
N LEU A 19 19.42 0.91 0.30
CA LEU A 19 19.56 0.92 -1.14
C LEU A 19 19.39 2.33 -1.72
N THR A 20 18.57 3.13 -1.07
CA THR A 20 18.28 4.48 -1.54
C THR A 20 19.53 5.35 -1.56
N SER A 21 20.42 5.17 -0.60
CA SER A 21 21.64 5.98 -0.57
C SER A 21 22.56 5.67 -1.76
N VAL A 22 22.57 4.44 -2.23
CA VAL A 22 23.35 4.05 -3.41
C VAL A 22 22.65 4.46 -4.69
N LEU A 23 21.34 4.38 -4.71
CA LEU A 23 20.53 4.65 -5.89
C LEU A 23 20.14 6.12 -6.04
N ALA A 24 20.40 6.93 -5.02
CA ALA A 24 20.00 8.33 -5.03
C ALA A 24 20.48 9.08 -6.28
N ALA A 25 21.70 8.79 -6.72
CA ALA A 25 22.27 9.43 -7.87
C ALA A 25 21.58 9.01 -9.18
N SER A 26 21.17 7.76 -9.28
CA SER A 26 20.51 7.28 -10.50
C SER A 26 19.02 7.62 -10.53
N SER A 27 18.37 7.66 -9.37
CA SER A 27 16.95 8.01 -9.33
C SER A 27 16.68 9.45 -9.69
N ALA A 28 17.65 10.35 -9.48
CA ALA A 28 17.51 11.74 -9.86
C ALA A 28 17.29 11.95 -11.36
N LYS A 29 17.63 10.96 -12.19
CA LYS A 29 17.46 11.05 -13.62
C LYS A 29 16.11 10.56 -14.12
N ALA A 30 15.45 9.72 -13.35
CA ALA A 30 14.38 8.90 -13.91
C ALA A 30 13.00 9.54 -13.81
N THR A 31 12.82 10.45 -12.89
CA THR A 31 11.47 10.85 -12.55
C THR A 31 11.13 12.23 -13.05
N GLY A 32 10.13 12.31 -13.89
CA GLY A 32 9.59 13.58 -14.30
C GLY A 32 8.81 14.28 -13.20
N SER A 33 8.03 13.56 -12.41
CA SER A 33 7.09 14.18 -11.49
C SER A 33 7.45 14.04 -10.02
N GLY A 34 8.28 13.06 -9.68
CA GLY A 34 8.55 12.73 -8.28
C GLY A 34 7.43 11.95 -7.59
N ASP A 35 6.33 11.74 -8.25
CA ASP A 35 5.23 10.97 -7.70
C ASP A 35 5.63 9.52 -7.45
N TYR A 36 5.07 8.97 -6.39
CA TYR A 36 5.33 7.61 -5.96
C TYR A 36 4.05 6.78 -6.05
N TYR A 37 4.12 5.65 -6.70
CA TYR A 37 2.95 4.81 -6.97
C TYR A 37 3.03 3.52 -6.19
N VAL A 38 1.86 3.00 -5.81
CA VAL A 38 1.76 1.72 -5.12
C VAL A 38 0.61 0.93 -5.71
N ILE A 39 0.84 -0.37 -5.89
CA ILE A 39 -0.22 -1.33 -6.10
C ILE A 39 -0.13 -2.32 -4.94
N ALA A 40 -1.17 -2.42 -4.14
CA ALA A 40 -1.26 -3.42 -3.08
C ALA A 40 -2.24 -4.51 -3.49
N GLU A 41 -1.96 -5.73 -3.05
CA GLU A 41 -2.88 -6.85 -3.23
C GLU A 41 -3.33 -7.35 -1.86
N ILE A 42 -4.63 -7.50 -1.69
CA ILE A 42 -5.26 -7.86 -0.43
C ILE A 42 -6.33 -8.91 -0.73
N VAL A 43 -6.12 -10.14 -0.25
CA VAL A 43 -6.95 -11.28 -0.63
C VAL A 43 -7.69 -11.81 0.60
N ALA A 44 -9.01 -11.89 0.50
CA ALA A 44 -9.86 -12.41 1.56
C ALA A 44 -9.81 -13.94 1.63
N LYS A 45 -9.94 -14.48 2.84
CA LYS A 45 -10.26 -15.90 3.01
C LYS A 45 -11.59 -16.22 2.32
N PRO A 46 -11.82 -17.48 1.90
CA PRO A 46 -13.12 -17.88 1.42
C PRO A 46 -14.22 -17.49 2.40
N GLY A 47 -15.27 -16.85 1.91
CA GLY A 47 -16.37 -16.37 2.73
C GLY A 47 -16.14 -15.06 3.45
N SER A 48 -14.97 -14.44 3.33
CA SER A 48 -14.65 -13.19 4.03
C SER A 48 -14.59 -11.96 3.12
N ALA A 49 -15.00 -12.08 1.88
CA ALA A 49 -14.92 -10.96 0.93
C ALA A 49 -15.70 -9.72 1.41
N ASP A 50 -16.90 -9.92 1.93
CA ASP A 50 -17.73 -8.80 2.41
C ASP A 50 -17.14 -8.17 3.66
N ALA A 51 -16.63 -8.98 4.58
CA ALA A 51 -15.96 -8.48 5.78
C ALA A 51 -14.72 -7.66 5.42
N LEU A 52 -13.94 -8.13 4.46
CA LEU A 52 -12.76 -7.40 4.00
C LEU A 52 -13.16 -6.09 3.32
N ARG A 53 -14.17 -6.12 2.46
CA ARG A 53 -14.68 -4.90 1.80
C ARG A 53 -15.12 -3.88 2.82
N ALA A 54 -15.82 -4.31 3.87
CA ALA A 54 -16.30 -3.43 4.93
C ALA A 54 -15.16 -2.76 5.70
N LEU A 55 -13.99 -3.38 5.77
CA LEU A 55 -12.81 -2.78 6.37
C LEU A 55 -12.09 -1.83 5.40
N LEU A 56 -11.98 -2.24 4.15
CA LEU A 56 -11.16 -1.51 3.18
C LEU A 56 -11.81 -0.22 2.65
N VAL A 57 -13.13 -0.19 2.51
CA VAL A 57 -13.80 1.00 1.96
C VAL A 57 -13.60 2.23 2.85
N PRO A 58 -13.91 2.19 4.16
CA PRO A 58 -13.65 3.35 5.02
C PRO A 58 -12.17 3.69 5.12
N PHE A 59 -11.31 2.68 5.10
CA PHE A 59 -9.87 2.88 5.13
C PHE A 59 -9.39 3.65 3.91
N ALA A 60 -9.89 3.30 2.72
CA ALA A 60 -9.55 3.99 1.49
C ALA A 60 -9.98 5.46 1.54
N GLU A 61 -11.14 5.74 2.10
CA GLU A 61 -11.64 7.10 2.25
C GLU A 61 -10.73 7.93 3.16
N LYS A 62 -10.32 7.38 4.29
CA LYS A 62 -9.38 8.05 5.20
C LYS A 62 -8.04 8.30 4.53
N SER A 63 -7.57 7.33 3.75
CA SER A 63 -6.29 7.44 3.05
C SER A 63 -6.31 8.55 2.00
N ARG A 64 -7.43 8.70 1.28
CA ARG A 64 -7.58 9.78 0.29
C ARG A 64 -7.44 11.16 0.91
N ASN A 65 -7.78 11.31 2.17
CA ASN A 65 -7.75 12.59 2.87
C ASN A 65 -6.38 12.92 3.45
N GLU A 66 -5.40 12.05 3.31
CA GLU A 66 -4.05 12.34 3.76
C GLU A 66 -3.40 13.39 2.86
N PRO A 67 -2.63 14.33 3.44
CA PRO A 67 -2.09 15.46 2.66
C PRO A 67 -1.23 15.05 1.47
N GLY A 68 -0.49 13.96 1.58
CA GLY A 68 0.37 13.49 0.50
C GLY A 68 -0.28 12.53 -0.48
N CYS A 69 -1.55 12.23 -0.29
CA CYS A 69 -2.26 11.28 -1.16
C CYS A 69 -2.88 12.01 -2.35
N LYS A 70 -2.43 11.67 -3.55
CA LYS A 70 -3.00 12.22 -4.78
C LYS A 70 -4.11 11.36 -5.35
N LEU A 71 -4.01 10.06 -5.12
CA LEU A 71 -5.00 9.09 -5.60
C LEU A 71 -4.95 7.87 -4.71
N TYR A 72 -6.10 7.38 -4.34
CA TYR A 72 -6.24 6.10 -3.64
C TYR A 72 -7.50 5.42 -4.14
N THR A 73 -7.35 4.44 -5.00
CA THR A 73 -8.48 3.71 -5.60
C THR A 73 -8.46 2.28 -5.10
N LEU A 74 -9.56 1.85 -4.53
CA LEU A 74 -9.77 0.47 -4.13
C LEU A 74 -10.52 -0.24 -5.25
N LEU A 75 -9.96 -1.35 -5.71
CA LEU A 75 -10.47 -2.14 -6.81
C LEU A 75 -10.69 -3.57 -6.35
N GLU A 76 -11.69 -4.23 -6.91
CA GLU A 76 -11.88 -5.66 -6.71
C GLU A 76 -11.76 -6.35 -8.06
N VAL A 77 -11.06 -7.48 -8.10
CA VAL A 77 -10.90 -8.24 -9.34
C VAL A 77 -12.22 -8.89 -9.69
N GLU A 78 -12.78 -8.53 -10.83
CA GLU A 78 -14.12 -8.97 -11.23
C GLU A 78 -14.28 -10.49 -11.27
N SER A 79 -13.28 -11.18 -11.80
CA SER A 79 -13.28 -12.65 -11.92
C SER A 79 -12.91 -13.38 -10.63
N GLU A 80 -12.49 -12.66 -9.59
CA GLU A 80 -12.01 -13.25 -8.35
C GLU A 80 -12.54 -12.45 -7.15
N PRO A 81 -13.83 -12.62 -6.81
CA PRO A 81 -14.40 -11.93 -5.65
C PRO A 81 -13.59 -12.15 -4.38
N GLY A 82 -13.34 -11.09 -3.65
CA GLY A 82 -12.49 -11.12 -2.46
C GLY A 82 -11.03 -10.83 -2.73
N ARG A 83 -10.63 -10.68 -3.99
CA ARG A 83 -9.29 -10.22 -4.33
C ARG A 83 -9.33 -8.74 -4.62
N PHE A 84 -8.72 -7.96 -3.75
CA PHE A 84 -8.71 -6.50 -3.86
C PHE A 84 -7.33 -5.99 -4.23
N LEU A 85 -7.32 -4.91 -4.98
CA LEU A 85 -6.11 -4.17 -5.31
C LEU A 85 -6.32 -2.72 -4.91
N THR A 86 -5.26 -2.08 -4.44
CA THR A 86 -5.23 -0.62 -4.37
C THR A 86 -4.39 -0.09 -5.52
N TYR A 87 -4.78 1.04 -6.06
CA TYR A 87 -3.96 1.81 -6.95
C TYR A 87 -3.77 3.18 -6.32
N GLU A 88 -2.52 3.49 -5.97
CA GLU A 88 -2.22 4.64 -5.14
C GLU A 88 -1.18 5.54 -5.81
N ARG A 89 -1.35 6.82 -5.62
CA ARG A 89 -0.39 7.81 -6.09
C ARG A 89 -0.13 8.79 -4.95
N TRP A 90 1.12 8.93 -4.59
CA TRP A 90 1.56 9.78 -3.49
C TRP A 90 2.48 10.86 -4.01
N THR A 91 2.58 11.99 -3.30
CA THR A 91 3.47 13.09 -3.70
C THR A 91 4.92 12.64 -3.78
N ASP A 92 5.34 11.74 -2.89
CA ASP A 92 6.67 11.17 -2.84
C ASP A 92 6.68 9.94 -1.94
N LYS A 93 7.82 9.32 -1.81
CA LYS A 93 8.01 8.17 -0.94
C LYS A 93 7.77 8.52 0.53
N ALA A 94 8.15 9.72 0.95
CA ALA A 94 7.97 10.14 2.33
C ALA A 94 6.49 10.20 2.71
N ALA A 95 5.63 10.64 1.80
CA ALA A 95 4.19 10.66 2.03
C ALA A 95 3.63 9.25 2.28
N LEU A 96 4.09 8.27 1.51
CA LEU A 96 3.71 6.88 1.77
C LEU A 96 4.20 6.40 3.12
N GLN A 97 5.41 6.75 3.51
CA GLN A 97 5.95 6.37 4.81
C GLN A 97 5.11 6.95 5.95
N VAL A 98 4.67 8.19 5.81
CA VAL A 98 3.75 8.81 6.78
C VAL A 98 2.43 8.03 6.82
N HIS A 99 1.87 7.69 5.65
CA HIS A 99 0.67 6.87 5.56
C HIS A 99 0.77 5.60 6.39
N MET A 100 1.90 4.92 6.32
CA MET A 100 2.12 3.67 7.04
C MET A 100 2.20 3.84 8.56
N THR A 101 2.27 5.06 9.06
CA THR A 101 2.30 5.36 10.50
C THR A 101 1.01 5.97 11.02
N THR A 102 0.02 6.16 10.18
CA THR A 102 -1.23 6.79 10.57
C THR A 102 -2.03 5.95 11.55
N PRO A 103 -2.92 6.57 12.33
CA PRO A 103 -3.81 5.82 13.22
C PRO A 103 -4.68 4.81 12.48
N HIS A 104 -5.15 5.13 11.27
CA HIS A 104 -6.02 4.21 10.54
C HIS A 104 -5.26 2.98 10.01
N ILE A 105 -3.97 3.09 9.72
CA ILE A 105 -3.14 1.91 9.45
C ILE A 105 -3.02 1.05 10.70
N LYS A 106 -2.70 1.66 11.82
CA LYS A 106 -2.54 0.92 13.08
C LYS A 106 -3.82 0.23 13.51
N GLU A 107 -4.94 0.84 13.21
CA GLU A 107 -6.25 0.29 13.55
C GLU A 107 -6.64 -0.87 12.64
N ILE A 108 -6.41 -0.74 11.32
CA ILE A 108 -6.87 -1.74 10.37
C ILE A 108 -6.02 -3.01 10.37
N VAL A 109 -4.71 -2.89 10.55
CA VAL A 109 -3.80 -4.04 10.43
C VAL A 109 -4.23 -5.23 11.29
N PRO A 110 -4.51 -5.07 12.60
CA PRO A 110 -4.97 -6.22 13.38
C PRO A 110 -6.34 -6.75 12.97
N LYS A 111 -7.18 -5.92 12.35
CA LYS A 111 -8.50 -6.35 11.88
C LYS A 111 -8.43 -7.12 10.57
N LEU A 112 -7.38 -6.89 9.79
CA LEU A 112 -7.18 -7.61 8.53
C LEU A 112 -6.75 -9.06 8.76
N GLU A 113 -5.92 -9.31 9.75
CA GLU A 113 -5.35 -10.64 9.98
C GLU A 113 -6.38 -11.78 9.94
N PRO A 114 -7.51 -11.70 10.67
CA PRO A 114 -8.46 -12.81 10.67
C PRO A 114 -9.24 -13.01 9.37
N VAL A 115 -9.26 -12.03 8.47
CA VAL A 115 -10.04 -12.12 7.23
C VAL A 115 -9.17 -12.31 5.99
N LEU A 116 -7.86 -12.26 6.12
CA LEU A 116 -6.96 -12.41 4.98
C LEU A 116 -6.53 -13.85 4.76
N ALA A 117 -6.51 -14.27 3.48
CA ALA A 117 -5.99 -15.57 3.09
C ALA A 117 -4.47 -15.65 3.22
N LYS A 118 -3.80 -14.51 3.05
CA LYS A 118 -2.35 -14.36 3.11
C LYS A 118 -2.03 -12.92 3.49
N PRO A 119 -0.80 -12.61 3.95
CA PRO A 119 -0.40 -11.22 4.16
C PRO A 119 -0.58 -10.42 2.88
N PHE A 120 -1.00 -9.15 3.02
CA PHE A 120 -1.08 -8.29 1.85
C PHE A 120 0.32 -7.98 1.31
N THR A 121 0.41 -7.73 0.03
CA THR A 121 1.66 -7.39 -0.65
C THR A 121 1.56 -6.02 -1.29
N GLN A 122 2.71 -5.41 -1.52
CA GLN A 122 2.79 -4.09 -2.16
C GLN A 122 3.85 -4.09 -3.24
N ILE A 123 3.56 -3.42 -4.33
CA ILE A 123 4.50 -3.16 -5.40
C ILE A 123 4.70 -1.64 -5.44
N PHE A 124 5.93 -1.22 -5.36
CA PHE A 124 6.29 0.20 -5.37
C PHE A 124 6.79 0.57 -6.75
N LEU A 125 6.30 1.68 -7.29
CA LEU A 125 6.50 2.02 -8.69
C LEU A 125 6.83 3.51 -8.84
N GLY A 126 7.67 3.78 -9.83
CA GLY A 126 7.92 5.14 -10.27
C GLY A 126 7.46 5.32 -11.71
N ALA A 127 7.02 6.50 -12.07
CA ALA A 127 6.63 6.76 -13.43
C ALA A 127 7.86 6.81 -14.36
N VAL A 128 7.79 6.08 -15.46
CA VAL A 128 8.81 6.12 -16.51
C VAL A 128 8.40 7.09 -17.59
N SER A 129 7.10 7.23 -17.82
CA SER A 129 6.52 8.18 -18.77
C SER A 129 5.08 8.45 -18.38
N GLY A 130 4.48 9.43 -18.99
CA GLY A 130 3.10 9.79 -18.73
C GLY A 130 2.99 11.00 -17.82
N ALA A 131 1.78 11.46 -17.65
CA ALA A 131 1.49 12.64 -16.83
C ALA A 131 1.35 12.30 -15.37
#